data_637efc0eace36a66df466fe45cc7d6ab
#
_entry.id   637efc0eace36a66df466fe45cc7d6ab
#
_cell.length_a   1.000
_cell.length_b   1.000
_cell.length_c   1.000
_cell.angle_alpha   90.00
_cell.angle_beta   90.00
_cell.angle_gamma   90.00
#
_symmetry.space_group_name_H-M   'P 1'
#
loop_
_entity.id
_entity.type
_entity.pdbx_description
1 polymer ?
#
loop_
_entity_poly.entity_id
_entity_poly.type
_entity_poly.pdbx_seq_one_letter_code
_entity_poly.pdbx_strand_id
1 'polypeptide(L)'
;VTINKGIINNVYGGGEGNETYTPYVLGNTTVTINDGTINNVYGGNDKSGTPNGKLEVYLNGGTVTNTFGGGNETSAKETNVYLQGGTSNKIFGGSNLKGEVSQSNVTTTSGNANTIYGGNNQGGTTTATNVIINGGKINTVYGGGESASVTDNTSVTLKSTVENIFGGSNLQGDVPTTNIYIESGFATNIYGGNNQGGIAKTTNINFNGGYSKNVYGGGLKAETETTNVNAYYGSIDNLYGSGNEAGTTKTTNVSLGSTKINKVYGGANMSGSVPDSYIKNLSSNVNESIQLNIGYSQSDQHNSQATDYKSSEKISVSIKNNSQADITTWSLYILTSKGFIGNNWSSAKISEISLGYYINQDNQYWGTNPITANNTFEFDFHIHSEVEYNDFKIYGYYFIGTDSSGNKYVNQQDLGDIYGGNNQGGKTDNTHINLTLGNIQNIYGGGKKATTKTSSIDIKNTNIYGNIYGGGDEAPIDTVTMNISSSTIGTSSVSGNIYGGGNLAEVNNDITLVVEKNTNVNGNIYGGGNLGKVLGKIDSTIKDSNISKDIYGAGNKASVGTAVTTDTISLKVNNVTATSIYGGGNAAETIGNTTTAVSKSSIENIYGGGNGAESIVSGDTTGEQNLAKVNGNTTTIVE
;
A
#
# COMPACT_ATOMS: atom_id res chain seq x y z
N VAL A 1 -18.06 8.95 39.39
CA VAL A 1 -19.20 8.01 39.42
C VAL A 1 -18.66 6.61 39.14
N THR A 2 -19.02 5.63 39.97
CA THR A 2 -18.61 4.22 39.78
C THR A 2 -19.87 3.36 39.74
N ILE A 3 -20.03 2.58 38.69
CA ILE A 3 -21.16 1.66 38.49
C ILE A 3 -20.62 0.23 38.55
N ASN A 4 -21.05 -0.51 39.56
CA ASN A 4 -20.65 -1.90 39.77
C ASN A 4 -21.72 -2.89 39.29
N LYS A 5 -22.98 -2.46 39.09
CA LYS A 5 -24.10 -3.29 38.66
C LYS A 5 -25.36 -2.44 38.44
N GLY A 6 -26.28 -2.92 37.64
CA GLY A 6 -27.61 -2.31 37.48
C GLY A 6 -27.98 -2.08 36.01
N ILE A 7 -29.23 -1.63 35.80
CA ILE A 7 -29.75 -1.20 34.49
C ILE A 7 -29.99 0.31 34.59
N ILE A 8 -29.24 1.09 33.82
CA ILE A 8 -29.21 2.55 33.96
C ILE A 8 -29.37 3.16 32.55
N ASN A 9 -30.25 4.17 32.42
CA ASN A 9 -30.43 4.81 31.13
C ASN A 9 -29.25 5.75 30.78
N ASN A 10 -28.94 6.72 31.65
CA ASN A 10 -27.87 7.68 31.43
C ASN A 10 -27.01 7.85 32.68
N VAL A 11 -25.68 7.90 32.46
CA VAL A 11 -24.67 8.20 33.48
C VAL A 11 -23.91 9.43 33.06
N TYR A 12 -23.81 10.43 33.92
CA TYR A 12 -23.04 11.67 33.67
C TYR A 12 -21.94 11.82 34.73
N GLY A 13 -20.73 12.14 34.28
CA GLY A 13 -19.61 12.47 35.17
C GLY A 13 -19.76 13.85 35.85
N GLY A 14 -20.50 14.75 35.22
CA GLY A 14 -20.76 16.09 35.69
C GLY A 14 -22.22 16.34 36.10
N GLY A 15 -22.69 17.58 35.98
CA GLY A 15 -24.05 17.99 36.35
C GLY A 15 -25.00 18.09 35.14
N GLU A 16 -26.31 18.21 35.41
CA GLU A 16 -27.32 18.33 34.35
C GLU A 16 -27.26 19.71 33.65
N GLY A 17 -27.44 20.77 34.41
CA GLY A 17 -27.58 22.12 33.90
C GLY A 17 -28.88 22.39 33.13
N ASN A 18 -29.12 23.64 32.80
CA ASN A 18 -30.17 24.10 31.90
C ASN A 18 -29.81 25.47 31.33
N GLU A 19 -30.76 26.16 30.67
CA GLU A 19 -30.54 27.49 30.12
C GLU A 19 -30.26 28.56 31.18
N THR A 20 -30.72 28.37 32.40
CA THR A 20 -30.60 29.34 33.50
C THR A 20 -29.47 28.99 34.49
N TYR A 21 -29.27 27.71 34.75
CA TYR A 21 -28.33 27.25 35.78
C TYR A 21 -27.23 26.38 35.14
N THR A 22 -25.98 26.82 35.37
CA THR A 22 -24.79 26.15 34.87
C THR A 22 -24.09 25.39 35.98
N PRO A 23 -23.97 24.07 35.92
CA PRO A 23 -23.21 23.32 36.91
C PRO A 23 -21.71 23.55 36.74
N TYR A 24 -21.01 23.76 37.85
CA TYR A 24 -19.57 23.95 37.88
C TYR A 24 -18.88 22.70 38.42
N VAL A 25 -18.05 22.09 37.61
CA VAL A 25 -17.09 21.06 38.03
C VAL A 25 -15.69 21.65 37.90
N LEU A 26 -15.06 21.97 39.05
CA LEU A 26 -13.76 22.66 39.06
C LEU A 26 -12.58 21.70 38.82
N GLY A 27 -12.75 20.43 39.15
CA GLY A 27 -11.75 19.38 38.97
C GLY A 27 -12.04 18.46 37.80
N ASN A 28 -11.41 17.29 37.78
CA ASN A 28 -11.67 16.22 36.84
C ASN A 28 -13.01 15.54 37.10
N THR A 29 -13.62 14.97 36.09
CA THR A 29 -14.70 14.00 36.25
C THR A 29 -14.18 12.61 35.92
N THR A 30 -14.63 11.61 36.66
CA THR A 30 -14.28 10.21 36.38
C THR A 30 -15.55 9.36 36.46
N VAL A 31 -15.81 8.63 35.38
CA VAL A 31 -16.88 7.63 35.31
C VAL A 31 -16.24 6.25 35.09
N THR A 32 -16.55 5.30 35.98
CA THR A 32 -16.02 3.94 35.92
C THR A 32 -17.17 2.94 35.82
N ILE A 33 -17.21 2.15 34.79
CA ILE A 33 -18.20 1.09 34.58
C ILE A 33 -17.51 -0.25 34.82
N ASN A 34 -17.81 -0.92 35.91
CA ASN A 34 -17.27 -2.25 36.22
C ASN A 34 -18.21 -3.37 35.77
N ASP A 35 -19.53 -3.12 35.79
CA ASP A 35 -20.55 -4.06 35.33
C ASP A 35 -21.90 -3.31 35.17
N GLY A 36 -22.91 -3.98 34.62
CA GLY A 36 -24.26 -3.45 34.40
C GLY A 36 -24.61 -3.30 32.91
N THR A 37 -25.87 -2.89 32.66
CA THR A 37 -26.40 -2.57 31.32
C THR A 37 -26.77 -1.10 31.29
N ILE A 38 -26.10 -0.32 30.45
CA ILE A 38 -26.21 1.14 30.44
C ILE A 38 -26.49 1.59 29.00
N ASN A 39 -27.48 2.48 28.84
CA ASN A 39 -27.75 3.00 27.51
C ASN A 39 -26.72 4.06 27.10
N ASN A 40 -26.52 5.12 27.89
CA ASN A 40 -25.55 6.15 27.56
C ASN A 40 -24.65 6.50 28.77
N VAL A 41 -23.36 6.65 28.50
CA VAL A 41 -22.33 7.12 29.44
C VAL A 41 -21.72 8.40 28.90
N TYR A 42 -21.68 9.45 29.73
CA TYR A 42 -21.08 10.74 29.43
C TYR A 42 -20.02 11.09 30.49
N GLY A 43 -18.81 11.42 30.04
CA GLY A 43 -17.72 11.88 30.90
C GLY A 43 -17.99 13.27 31.51
N GLY A 44 -18.74 14.12 30.80
CA GLY A 44 -19.02 15.50 31.17
C GLY A 44 -20.44 15.80 31.65
N ASN A 45 -20.88 17.05 31.45
CA ASN A 45 -22.19 17.55 31.81
C ASN A 45 -23.25 17.18 30.75
N ASP A 46 -24.55 17.29 31.12
CA ASP A 46 -25.65 17.05 30.21
C ASP A 46 -25.89 18.27 29.28
N LYS A 47 -26.52 19.34 29.78
CA LYS A 47 -27.06 20.45 28.96
C LYS A 47 -26.22 21.71 28.94
N SER A 48 -25.54 22.02 30.03
CA SER A 48 -24.76 23.26 30.12
C SER A 48 -23.54 23.14 31.05
N GLY A 49 -22.64 24.12 30.97
CA GLY A 49 -21.40 24.20 31.71
C GLY A 49 -20.29 23.32 31.12
N THR A 50 -19.07 23.75 31.36
CA THR A 50 -17.86 23.04 30.95
C THR A 50 -17.04 22.67 32.16
N PRO A 51 -16.82 21.38 32.46
CA PRO A 51 -15.89 20.99 33.51
C PRO A 51 -14.49 21.54 33.24
N ASN A 52 -13.81 22.05 34.26
CA ASN A 52 -12.50 22.67 34.12
C ASN A 52 -11.35 21.66 33.94
N GLY A 53 -11.51 20.46 34.50
CA GLY A 53 -10.51 19.40 34.44
C GLY A 53 -10.70 18.44 33.28
N LYS A 54 -9.95 17.34 33.31
CA LYS A 54 -10.08 16.22 32.38
C LYS A 54 -11.33 15.43 32.62
N LEU A 55 -11.93 14.91 31.57
CA LEU A 55 -13.06 14.00 31.63
C LEU A 55 -12.56 12.59 31.31
N GLU A 56 -12.76 11.65 32.23
CA GLU A 56 -12.26 10.29 32.13
C GLU A 56 -13.39 9.28 32.20
N VAL A 57 -13.47 8.36 31.26
CA VAL A 57 -14.42 7.25 31.21
C VAL A 57 -13.67 5.94 31.13
N TYR A 58 -13.84 5.07 32.12
CA TYR A 58 -13.25 3.73 32.16
C TYR A 58 -14.34 2.68 31.98
N LEU A 59 -14.24 1.89 30.93
CA LEU A 59 -15.08 0.73 30.64
C LEU A 59 -14.29 -0.53 31.00
N ASN A 60 -14.47 -1.03 32.22
CA ASN A 60 -13.80 -2.23 32.73
C ASN A 60 -14.63 -3.50 32.53
N GLY A 61 -15.96 -3.35 32.39
CA GLY A 61 -16.92 -4.44 32.24
C GLY A 61 -18.29 -3.94 31.85
N GLY A 62 -19.31 -4.81 31.91
CA GLY A 62 -20.69 -4.49 31.57
C GLY A 62 -20.95 -4.29 30.07
N THR A 63 -22.16 -3.82 29.74
CA THR A 63 -22.62 -3.53 28.37
C THR A 63 -23.14 -2.11 28.29
N VAL A 64 -22.57 -1.32 27.38
CA VAL A 64 -22.93 0.08 27.15
C VAL A 64 -23.37 0.25 25.69
N THR A 65 -24.51 0.93 25.47
CA THR A 65 -24.92 1.21 24.07
C THR A 65 -24.06 2.32 23.48
N ASN A 66 -23.96 3.49 24.15
CA ASN A 66 -23.14 4.59 23.68
C ASN A 66 -22.28 5.16 24.80
N THR A 67 -21.02 5.40 24.51
CA THR A 67 -20.05 6.02 25.42
C THR A 67 -19.54 7.32 24.80
N PHE A 68 -19.58 8.41 25.55
CA PHE A 68 -19.08 9.73 25.17
C PHE A 68 -18.04 10.18 26.21
N GLY A 69 -16.84 10.51 25.73
CA GLY A 69 -15.79 11.09 26.57
C GLY A 69 -16.15 12.49 27.06
N GLY A 70 -16.87 13.26 26.25
CA GLY A 70 -17.42 14.57 26.57
C GLY A 70 -18.79 14.53 27.23
N GLY A 71 -19.51 15.62 27.14
CA GLY A 71 -20.90 15.74 27.62
C GLY A 71 -21.91 15.48 26.50
N ASN A 72 -23.21 15.66 26.86
CA ASN A 72 -24.26 15.54 25.85
C ASN A 72 -24.32 16.79 24.94
N GLU A 73 -24.51 17.99 25.53
CA GLU A 73 -24.55 19.26 24.80
C GLU A 73 -23.43 20.24 25.23
N THR A 74 -22.36 19.76 25.83
CA THR A 74 -21.38 20.60 26.52
C THR A 74 -19.96 20.39 26.00
N SER A 75 -19.15 21.43 26.18
CA SER A 75 -17.74 21.45 25.80
C SER A 75 -16.83 20.75 26.81
N ALA A 76 -15.61 20.40 26.40
CA ALA A 76 -14.58 19.83 27.24
C ALA A 76 -13.19 20.27 26.74
N LYS A 77 -12.24 20.45 27.68
CA LYS A 77 -10.85 20.71 27.34
C LYS A 77 -10.15 19.43 26.87
N GLU A 78 -10.28 18.37 27.66
CA GLU A 78 -9.66 17.08 27.38
C GLU A 78 -10.59 15.95 27.81
N THR A 79 -10.78 15.00 26.91
CA THR A 79 -11.58 13.78 27.17
C THR A 79 -10.71 12.56 26.97
N ASN A 80 -10.87 11.57 27.84
CA ASN A 80 -10.15 10.31 27.81
C ASN A 80 -11.13 9.15 28.01
N VAL A 81 -11.23 8.26 27.03
CA VAL A 81 -12.05 7.04 27.12
C VAL A 81 -11.13 5.83 27.08
N TYR A 82 -11.25 4.95 28.06
CA TYR A 82 -10.47 3.72 28.18
C TYR A 82 -11.38 2.50 28.08
N LEU A 83 -11.27 1.72 27.02
CA LEU A 83 -11.90 0.40 26.90
C LEU A 83 -10.90 -0.65 27.39
N GLN A 84 -11.13 -1.13 28.61
CA GLN A 84 -10.27 -2.10 29.30
C GLN A 84 -10.97 -3.44 29.53
N GLY A 85 -12.26 -3.53 29.18
CA GLY A 85 -13.13 -4.71 29.29
C GLY A 85 -14.55 -4.36 28.86
N GLY A 86 -15.48 -5.30 29.02
CA GLY A 86 -16.89 -5.07 28.69
C GLY A 86 -17.16 -4.89 27.19
N THR A 87 -18.34 -4.38 26.89
CA THR A 87 -18.80 -4.14 25.52
C THR A 87 -19.43 -2.76 25.39
N SER A 88 -19.05 -2.00 24.37
CA SER A 88 -19.74 -0.76 23.99
C SER A 88 -20.10 -0.82 22.49
N ASN A 89 -21.36 -0.53 22.13
CA ASN A 89 -21.72 -0.53 20.71
C ASN A 89 -21.05 0.63 19.97
N LYS A 90 -21.14 1.87 20.50
CA LYS A 90 -20.43 3.03 19.95
C LYS A 90 -19.64 3.76 21.05
N ILE A 91 -18.41 4.11 20.74
CA ILE A 91 -17.56 4.96 21.58
C ILE A 91 -17.24 6.24 20.80
N PHE A 92 -17.54 7.38 21.41
CA PHE A 92 -17.17 8.71 20.93
C PHE A 92 -16.17 9.31 21.93
N GLY A 93 -14.99 9.67 21.44
CA GLY A 93 -14.03 10.37 22.29
C GLY A 93 -14.51 11.77 22.71
N GLY A 94 -15.31 12.44 21.86
CA GLY A 94 -15.87 13.75 22.08
C GLY A 94 -17.27 13.77 22.71
N SER A 95 -18.03 14.85 22.42
CA SER A 95 -19.39 15.11 22.92
C SER A 95 -20.46 14.58 21.96
N ASN A 96 -21.73 14.53 22.44
CA ASN A 96 -22.82 13.93 21.67
C ASN A 96 -23.47 14.93 20.68
N LEU A 97 -24.30 15.86 21.18
CA LEU A 97 -25.12 16.73 20.33
C LEU A 97 -24.45 18.05 19.97
N LYS A 98 -23.72 18.63 20.92
CA LYS A 98 -23.02 19.92 20.81
C LYS A 98 -21.74 19.90 21.66
N GLY A 99 -21.01 20.99 21.60
CA GLY A 99 -19.83 21.25 22.43
C GLY A 99 -18.54 21.23 21.62
N GLU A 100 -17.60 22.00 22.09
CA GLU A 100 -16.24 22.04 21.55
C GLU A 100 -15.33 21.21 22.46
N VAL A 101 -14.61 20.25 21.88
CA VAL A 101 -13.63 19.42 22.57
C VAL A 101 -12.25 19.76 22.04
N SER A 102 -11.35 20.29 22.89
CA SER A 102 -10.02 20.66 22.42
C SER A 102 -9.15 19.43 22.14
N GLN A 103 -9.13 18.45 23.03
CA GLN A 103 -8.39 17.20 22.84
C GLN A 103 -9.25 16.00 23.23
N SER A 104 -9.37 15.05 22.32
CA SER A 104 -10.09 13.79 22.55
C SER A 104 -9.16 12.59 22.40
N ASN A 105 -9.16 11.70 23.40
CA ASN A 105 -8.35 10.50 23.43
C ASN A 105 -9.23 9.26 23.66
N VAL A 106 -9.03 8.22 22.86
CA VAL A 106 -9.64 6.90 23.05
C VAL A 106 -8.54 5.84 23.03
N THR A 107 -8.45 5.03 24.07
CA THR A 107 -7.46 3.95 24.16
C THR A 107 -8.16 2.63 24.46
N THR A 108 -7.86 1.60 23.69
CA THR A 108 -8.36 0.24 23.94
C THR A 108 -7.21 -0.69 24.31
N THR A 109 -7.44 -1.56 25.31
CA THR A 109 -6.51 -2.63 25.68
C THR A 109 -7.18 -4.00 25.66
N SER A 110 -8.49 -4.06 25.90
CA SER A 110 -9.32 -5.26 25.79
C SER A 110 -10.80 -4.87 25.65
N GLY A 111 -11.72 -5.83 25.70
CA GLY A 111 -13.17 -5.59 25.52
C GLY A 111 -13.58 -5.51 24.06
N ASN A 112 -14.87 -5.14 23.84
CA ASN A 112 -15.45 -5.13 22.49
C ASN A 112 -16.06 -3.77 22.16
N ALA A 113 -15.88 -3.29 20.93
CA ALA A 113 -16.63 -2.16 20.41
C ALA A 113 -17.00 -2.40 18.95
N ASN A 114 -18.26 -2.07 18.56
CA ASN A 114 -18.60 -2.14 17.14
C ASN A 114 -17.99 -0.96 16.39
N THR A 115 -18.10 0.26 16.95
CA THR A 115 -17.52 1.44 16.29
C THR A 115 -16.88 2.39 17.31
N ILE A 116 -15.71 2.89 16.97
CA ILE A 116 -15.00 3.93 17.71
C ILE A 116 -14.89 5.18 16.84
N TYR A 117 -15.25 6.32 17.38
CA TYR A 117 -15.07 7.65 16.82
C TYR A 117 -14.14 8.46 17.72
N GLY A 118 -13.07 9.03 17.16
CA GLY A 118 -12.18 9.92 17.90
C GLY A 118 -12.84 11.23 18.31
N GLY A 119 -13.74 11.77 17.48
CA GLY A 119 -14.37 13.06 17.68
C GLY A 119 -15.80 13.00 18.25
N ASN A 120 -16.56 14.10 18.00
CA ASN A 120 -17.94 14.26 18.40
C ASN A 120 -18.90 13.41 17.54
N ASN A 121 -20.12 13.17 18.08
CA ASN A 121 -21.15 12.43 17.35
C ASN A 121 -21.84 13.31 16.30
N GLN A 122 -22.82 14.13 16.71
CA GLN A 122 -23.72 14.82 15.77
C GLN A 122 -23.29 16.25 15.47
N GLY A 123 -22.82 17.00 16.47
CA GLY A 123 -22.50 18.41 16.32
C GLY A 123 -21.42 18.91 17.27
N GLY A 124 -21.22 20.22 17.24
CA GLY A 124 -20.02 20.82 17.82
C GLY A 124 -18.76 20.46 17.00
N THR A 125 -17.60 20.67 17.60
CA THR A 125 -16.32 20.37 16.93
C THR A 125 -15.36 19.70 17.91
N THR A 126 -14.42 18.94 17.36
CA THR A 126 -13.24 18.47 18.11
C THR A 126 -12.01 19.11 17.47
N THR A 127 -11.10 19.70 18.26
CA THR A 127 -9.91 20.28 17.66
C THR A 127 -8.95 19.19 17.21
N ALA A 128 -8.53 18.30 18.12
CA ALA A 128 -7.66 17.18 17.79
C ALA A 128 -8.14 15.88 18.43
N THR A 129 -7.94 14.77 17.71
CA THR A 129 -8.32 13.43 18.18
C THR A 129 -7.14 12.48 18.18
N ASN A 130 -7.13 11.54 19.14
CA ASN A 130 -6.13 10.49 19.21
C ASN A 130 -6.79 9.16 19.62
N VAL A 131 -6.78 8.19 18.72
CA VAL A 131 -7.34 6.85 18.94
C VAL A 131 -6.21 5.82 18.89
N ILE A 132 -6.03 5.06 19.97
CA ILE A 132 -4.99 4.04 20.10
C ILE A 132 -5.63 2.67 20.34
N ILE A 133 -5.45 1.75 19.40
CA ILE A 133 -5.98 0.38 19.47
C ILE A 133 -4.82 -0.56 19.83
N ASN A 134 -4.64 -0.85 21.11
CA ASN A 134 -3.64 -1.82 21.57
C ASN A 134 -4.22 -3.24 21.71
N GLY A 135 -5.55 -3.38 21.80
CA GLY A 135 -6.23 -4.66 21.98
C GLY A 135 -7.75 -4.48 21.95
N GLY A 136 -8.47 -5.59 22.18
CA GLY A 136 -9.92 -5.64 22.10
C GLY A 136 -10.41 -6.09 20.71
N LYS A 137 -11.70 -6.43 20.63
CA LYS A 137 -12.38 -6.77 19.37
C LYS A 137 -13.14 -5.56 18.84
N ILE A 138 -12.55 -4.86 17.89
CA ILE A 138 -13.06 -3.62 17.33
C ILE A 138 -13.38 -3.84 15.85
N ASN A 139 -14.59 -3.50 15.40
CA ASN A 139 -14.93 -3.67 13.97
C ASN A 139 -14.49 -2.45 13.16
N THR A 140 -14.87 -1.22 13.54
CA THR A 140 -14.58 -0.03 12.75
C THR A 140 -14.07 1.12 13.61
N VAL A 141 -13.04 1.81 13.13
CA VAL A 141 -12.44 2.99 13.78
C VAL A 141 -12.51 4.18 12.82
N TYR A 142 -13.00 5.31 13.32
CA TYR A 142 -12.93 6.63 12.69
C TYR A 142 -12.05 7.55 13.55
N GLY A 143 -11.06 8.16 12.94
CA GLY A 143 -10.26 9.20 13.61
C GLY A 143 -11.10 10.43 13.95
N GLY A 144 -12.05 10.81 13.09
CA GLY A 144 -12.96 11.94 13.27
C GLY A 144 -14.26 11.59 14.00
N GLY A 145 -15.30 12.40 13.77
CA GLY A 145 -16.63 12.23 14.32
C GLY A 145 -17.56 11.37 13.45
N GLU A 146 -18.81 11.13 13.92
CA GLU A 146 -19.84 10.53 13.07
C GLU A 146 -20.34 11.52 12.03
N SER A 147 -20.78 12.71 12.45
CA SER A 147 -21.23 13.80 11.56
C SER A 147 -20.53 15.13 11.85
N ALA A 148 -19.76 15.22 12.93
CA ALA A 148 -19.09 16.43 13.38
C ALA A 148 -17.69 16.58 12.80
N SER A 149 -17.26 17.82 12.56
CA SER A 149 -15.94 18.15 12.04
C SER A 149 -14.85 18.07 13.10
N VAL A 150 -13.64 17.78 12.66
CA VAL A 150 -12.40 18.00 13.40
C VAL A 150 -11.70 19.22 12.79
N THR A 151 -11.25 20.15 13.62
CA THR A 151 -10.78 21.47 13.12
C THR A 151 -9.27 21.54 12.90
N ASP A 152 -8.48 20.57 13.41
CA ASP A 152 -7.05 20.49 13.20
C ASP A 152 -6.66 19.11 12.66
N ASN A 153 -6.50 18.10 13.50
CA ASN A 153 -6.03 16.80 13.04
C ASN A 153 -6.67 15.62 13.77
N THR A 154 -6.66 14.47 13.08
CA THR A 154 -6.96 13.17 13.67
C THR A 154 -5.72 12.28 13.68
N SER A 155 -5.61 11.42 14.70
CA SER A 155 -4.58 10.40 14.78
C SER A 155 -5.19 9.05 15.15
N VAL A 156 -4.89 8.01 14.39
CA VAL A 156 -5.28 6.62 14.69
C VAL A 156 -4.02 5.75 14.69
N THR A 157 -3.75 5.07 15.80
CA THR A 157 -2.63 4.12 15.92
C THR A 157 -3.16 2.71 16.12
N LEU A 158 -2.79 1.80 15.23
CA LEU A 158 -3.15 0.38 15.30
C LEU A 158 -1.97 -0.48 15.76
N LYS A 159 -2.20 -1.27 16.82
CA LYS A 159 -1.29 -2.32 17.31
C LYS A 159 -1.97 -3.67 17.50
N SER A 160 -3.21 -3.80 17.02
CA SER A 160 -4.05 -4.99 17.18
C SER A 160 -4.81 -5.28 15.89
N THR A 161 -5.98 -5.90 15.97
CA THR A 161 -6.81 -6.24 14.81
C THR A 161 -8.07 -5.39 14.75
N VAL A 162 -8.33 -4.81 13.55
CA VAL A 162 -9.54 -4.04 13.25
C VAL A 162 -10.01 -4.39 11.85
N GLU A 163 -11.31 -4.43 11.60
CA GLU A 163 -11.80 -4.69 10.25
C GLU A 163 -11.61 -3.47 9.33
N ASN A 164 -12.07 -2.28 9.75
CA ASN A 164 -11.97 -1.06 8.94
C ASN A 164 -11.45 0.12 9.76
N ILE A 165 -10.54 0.89 9.16
CA ILE A 165 -10.00 2.14 9.72
C ILE A 165 -10.26 3.27 8.72
N PHE A 166 -10.80 4.38 9.22
CA PHE A 166 -10.92 5.65 8.52
C PHE A 166 -10.16 6.72 9.30
N GLY A 167 -9.25 7.43 8.63
CA GLY A 167 -8.53 8.54 9.25
C GLY A 167 -9.44 9.71 9.61
N GLY A 168 -10.49 9.93 8.83
CA GLY A 168 -11.43 11.02 8.99
C GLY A 168 -12.77 10.64 9.63
N SER A 169 -13.83 11.36 9.23
CA SER A 169 -15.19 11.25 9.77
C SER A 169 -16.04 10.25 8.96
N ASN A 170 -17.22 9.86 9.52
CA ASN A 170 -18.08 8.85 8.90
C ASN A 170 -19.07 9.44 7.89
N LEU A 171 -20.12 10.13 8.35
CA LEU A 171 -21.23 10.58 7.49
C LEU A 171 -20.93 11.94 6.87
N GLN A 172 -20.43 12.87 7.66
CA GLN A 172 -20.08 14.24 7.33
C GLN A 172 -18.93 14.70 8.24
N GLY A 173 -18.55 15.94 8.10
CA GLY A 173 -17.50 16.57 8.92
C GLY A 173 -16.16 16.64 8.17
N ASP A 174 -15.66 17.86 8.07
CA ASP A 174 -14.36 18.10 7.46
C ASP A 174 -13.23 17.80 8.43
N VAL A 175 -12.08 17.38 7.90
CA VAL A 175 -10.86 17.14 8.65
C VAL A 175 -9.67 17.72 7.87
N PRO A 176 -8.96 18.73 8.39
CA PRO A 176 -7.81 19.30 7.71
C PRO A 176 -6.69 18.27 7.49
N THR A 177 -6.34 17.50 8.52
CA THR A 177 -5.28 16.50 8.43
C THR A 177 -5.67 15.21 9.14
N THR A 178 -5.53 14.08 8.45
CA THR A 178 -5.69 12.76 9.06
C THR A 178 -4.34 12.05 9.12
N ASN A 179 -4.07 11.36 10.23
CA ASN A 179 -2.85 10.57 10.41
C ASN A 179 -3.22 9.15 10.87
N ILE A 180 -2.76 8.15 10.14
CA ILE A 180 -2.90 6.74 10.50
C ILE A 180 -1.51 6.14 10.63
N TYR A 181 -1.26 5.47 11.76
CA TYR A 181 -0.04 4.73 12.06
C TYR A 181 -0.38 3.26 12.26
N ILE A 182 0.04 2.40 11.36
CA ILE A 182 -0.07 0.95 11.51
C ILE A 182 1.28 0.47 12.04
N GLU A 183 1.35 0.23 13.35
CA GLU A 183 2.59 -0.22 14.00
C GLU A 183 2.71 -1.74 13.96
N SER A 184 1.57 -2.44 14.08
CA SER A 184 1.47 -3.89 14.02
C SER A 184 0.00 -4.32 13.87
N GLY A 185 -0.25 -5.63 13.83
CA GLY A 185 -1.61 -6.16 13.78
C GLY A 185 -2.17 -6.25 12.34
N PHE A 186 -3.49 -6.26 12.25
CA PHE A 186 -4.21 -6.50 11.00
C PHE A 186 -5.35 -5.50 10.80
N ALA A 187 -5.49 -5.01 9.57
CA ALA A 187 -6.69 -4.32 9.13
C ALA A 187 -7.14 -4.84 7.77
N THR A 188 -8.46 -5.14 7.61
CA THR A 188 -8.96 -5.52 6.28
C THR A 188 -8.88 -4.35 5.33
N ASN A 189 -9.39 -3.18 5.74
CA ASN A 189 -9.35 -1.97 4.93
C ASN A 189 -8.88 -0.77 5.76
N ILE A 190 -7.99 0.01 5.17
CA ILE A 190 -7.49 1.28 5.71
C ILE A 190 -7.82 2.37 4.71
N TYR A 191 -8.56 3.39 5.14
CA TYR A 191 -8.89 4.58 4.38
C TYR A 191 -8.27 5.81 5.04
N GLY A 192 -7.41 6.52 4.34
CA GLY A 192 -6.79 7.75 4.86
C GLY A 192 -7.80 8.85 5.17
N GLY A 193 -8.84 8.97 4.36
CA GLY A 193 -9.85 10.02 4.44
C GLY A 193 -11.14 9.63 5.15
N ASN A 194 -12.23 10.33 4.77
CA ASN A 194 -13.58 10.14 5.31
C ASN A 194 -14.28 8.96 4.63
N ASN A 195 -15.37 8.48 5.24
CA ASN A 195 -16.16 7.39 4.68
C ASN A 195 -17.13 7.91 3.59
N GLN A 196 -18.20 8.63 3.98
CA GLN A 196 -19.30 8.97 3.05
C GLN A 196 -19.27 10.42 2.57
N GLY A 197 -18.96 11.37 3.44
CA GLY A 197 -19.00 12.80 3.12
C GLY A 197 -18.04 13.63 3.93
N GLY A 198 -18.07 14.94 3.73
CA GLY A 198 -17.03 15.86 4.19
C GLY A 198 -15.72 15.71 3.40
N ILE A 199 -14.76 16.57 3.68
CA ILE A 199 -13.47 16.60 2.99
C ILE A 199 -12.35 16.33 3.99
N ALA A 200 -11.50 15.35 3.69
CA ALA A 200 -10.20 15.21 4.34
C ALA A 200 -9.15 15.88 3.44
N LYS A 201 -8.63 17.05 3.85
CA LYS A 201 -7.73 17.81 2.95
C LYS A 201 -6.41 17.08 2.73
N THR A 202 -5.73 16.72 3.81
CA THR A 202 -4.47 15.96 3.72
C THR A 202 -4.58 14.68 4.51
N THR A 203 -4.28 13.55 3.87
CA THR A 203 -4.27 12.26 4.55
C THR A 203 -2.85 11.69 4.58
N ASN A 204 -2.45 11.16 5.71
CA ASN A 204 -1.16 10.53 5.91
C ASN A 204 -1.36 9.13 6.46
N ILE A 205 -0.90 8.12 5.75
CA ILE A 205 -0.85 6.73 6.21
C ILE A 205 0.62 6.35 6.32
N ASN A 206 1.05 5.98 7.54
CA ASN A 206 2.38 5.46 7.82
C ASN A 206 2.25 3.99 8.19
N PHE A 207 2.54 3.12 7.24
CA PHE A 207 2.48 1.68 7.41
C PHE A 207 3.84 1.18 7.89
N ASN A 208 4.00 1.08 9.23
CA ASN A 208 5.26 0.74 9.90
C ASN A 208 5.35 -0.75 10.27
N GLY A 209 4.34 -1.54 9.95
CA GLY A 209 4.32 -2.98 10.23
C GLY A 209 2.92 -3.57 10.08
N GLY A 210 2.78 -4.85 10.42
CA GLY A 210 1.50 -5.55 10.32
C GLY A 210 1.10 -5.94 8.89
N TYR A 211 -0.19 -6.26 8.74
CA TYR A 211 -0.78 -6.66 7.46
C TYR A 211 -2.09 -5.91 7.17
N SER A 212 -2.28 -5.53 5.92
CA SER A 212 -3.57 -5.04 5.43
C SER A 212 -3.93 -5.65 4.08
N LYS A 213 -5.20 -6.00 3.91
CA LYS A 213 -5.70 -6.46 2.61
C LYS A 213 -5.78 -5.29 1.62
N ASN A 214 -6.32 -4.15 2.05
CA ASN A 214 -6.45 -2.98 1.18
C ASN A 214 -6.08 -1.70 1.94
N VAL A 215 -5.22 -0.88 1.34
CA VAL A 215 -4.85 0.44 1.82
C VAL A 215 -5.25 1.46 0.75
N TYR A 216 -6.07 2.44 1.13
CA TYR A 216 -6.53 3.54 0.31
C TYR A 216 -6.02 4.87 0.90
N GLY A 217 -5.26 5.61 0.14
CA GLY A 217 -4.77 6.94 0.56
C GLY A 217 -5.90 7.92 0.88
N GLY A 218 -7.00 7.86 0.11
CA GLY A 218 -8.19 8.71 0.26
C GLY A 218 -9.31 8.05 1.06
N GLY A 219 -10.52 8.56 0.89
CA GLY A 219 -11.75 8.08 1.52
C GLY A 219 -12.39 6.90 0.79
N LEU A 220 -13.51 6.37 1.35
CA LEU A 220 -14.32 5.38 0.65
C LEU A 220 -15.12 6.03 -0.48
N LYS A 221 -15.97 7.03 -0.16
CA LYS A 221 -16.77 7.82 -1.11
C LYS A 221 -16.46 9.30 -1.07
N ALA A 222 -15.85 9.77 0.02
CA ALA A 222 -15.59 11.17 0.27
C ALA A 222 -14.34 11.68 -0.48
N GLU A 223 -14.36 12.97 -0.77
CA GLU A 223 -13.24 13.65 -1.43
C GLU A 223 -12.02 13.82 -0.53
N THR A 224 -10.85 13.86 -1.16
CA THR A 224 -9.57 14.12 -0.50
C THR A 224 -8.74 15.03 -1.42
N GLU A 225 -8.03 16.01 -0.88
CA GLU A 225 -7.20 16.87 -1.74
C GLU A 225 -5.83 16.25 -1.99
N THR A 226 -5.11 15.89 -0.94
CA THR A 226 -3.76 15.30 -1.02
C THR A 226 -3.66 14.03 -0.18
N THR A 227 -3.13 12.98 -0.77
CA THR A 227 -2.88 11.73 -0.04
C THR A 227 -1.39 11.41 0.00
N ASN A 228 -0.92 10.94 1.15
CA ASN A 228 0.43 10.47 1.37
C ASN A 228 0.37 9.06 1.99
N VAL A 229 0.81 8.06 1.26
CA VAL A 229 0.92 6.69 1.76
C VAL A 229 2.40 6.31 1.80
N ASN A 230 2.92 6.11 3.00
CA ASN A 230 4.30 5.71 3.25
C ASN A 230 4.31 4.26 3.72
N ALA A 231 4.71 3.34 2.86
CA ALA A 231 4.79 1.92 3.16
C ALA A 231 6.22 1.56 3.60
N TYR A 232 6.50 1.64 4.90
CA TYR A 232 7.83 1.39 5.45
C TYR A 232 8.15 -0.09 5.55
N TYR A 233 7.30 -0.88 6.23
CA TYR A 233 7.50 -2.29 6.53
C TYR A 233 6.15 -3.02 6.57
N GLY A 234 6.18 -4.35 6.60
CA GLY A 234 4.97 -5.16 6.72
C GLY A 234 4.50 -5.74 5.39
N SER A 235 3.19 -6.00 5.27
CA SER A 235 2.61 -6.59 4.06
C SER A 235 1.27 -5.98 3.70
N ILE A 236 1.06 -5.70 2.42
CA ILE A 236 -0.17 -5.13 1.86
C ILE A 236 -0.55 -5.92 0.61
N ASP A 237 -1.80 -6.38 0.48
CA ASP A 237 -2.21 -7.01 -0.77
C ASP A 237 -2.45 -5.98 -1.87
N ASN A 238 -3.23 -4.92 -1.61
CA ASN A 238 -3.52 -3.89 -2.59
C ASN A 238 -3.35 -2.49 -1.96
N LEU A 239 -2.52 -1.67 -2.58
CA LEU A 239 -2.31 -0.29 -2.20
C LEU A 239 -2.83 0.64 -3.29
N TYR A 240 -3.66 1.59 -2.93
CA TYR A 240 -4.22 2.62 -3.80
C TYR A 240 -3.83 4.00 -3.28
N GLY A 241 -3.26 4.83 -4.14
CA GLY A 241 -2.88 6.21 -3.79
C GLY A 241 -4.07 7.09 -3.43
N SER A 242 -5.24 6.84 -4.04
CA SER A 242 -6.48 7.59 -3.82
C SER A 242 -7.54 6.78 -3.07
N GLY A 243 -8.82 7.12 -3.25
CA GLY A 243 -9.96 6.49 -2.60
C GLY A 243 -10.45 5.22 -3.31
N ASN A 244 -11.55 4.65 -2.79
CA ASN A 244 -12.10 3.41 -3.31
C ASN A 244 -13.21 3.63 -4.36
N GLU A 245 -14.38 4.17 -3.96
CA GLU A 245 -15.60 4.13 -4.78
C GLU A 245 -15.88 5.43 -5.54
N ALA A 246 -15.48 6.58 -5.02
CA ALA A 246 -15.75 7.89 -5.63
C ALA A 246 -14.83 8.97 -5.05
N GLY A 247 -15.06 10.18 -5.50
CA GLY A 247 -14.35 11.37 -5.07
C GLY A 247 -13.16 11.72 -5.95
N THR A 248 -12.76 12.97 -5.84
CA THR A 248 -11.56 13.48 -6.50
C THR A 248 -10.44 13.55 -5.47
N THR A 249 -9.27 13.08 -5.85
CA THR A 249 -8.03 13.35 -5.12
C THR A 249 -7.12 14.14 -6.03
N LYS A 250 -6.75 15.36 -5.67
CA LYS A 250 -5.93 16.24 -6.54
C LYS A 250 -4.54 15.65 -6.76
N THR A 251 -3.90 15.21 -5.68
CA THR A 251 -2.54 14.67 -5.72
C THR A 251 -2.42 13.43 -4.87
N THR A 252 -1.88 12.37 -5.43
CA THR A 252 -1.55 11.15 -4.68
C THR A 252 -0.05 10.94 -4.61
N ASN A 253 0.47 10.63 -3.43
CA ASN A 253 1.86 10.32 -3.17
C ASN A 253 1.97 8.94 -2.52
N VAL A 254 2.50 7.98 -3.26
CA VAL A 254 2.80 6.64 -2.77
C VAL A 254 4.32 6.49 -2.66
N SER A 255 4.80 6.26 -1.45
CA SER A 255 6.22 6.08 -1.15
C SER A 255 6.47 4.65 -0.70
N LEU A 256 7.26 3.90 -1.46
CA LEU A 256 7.52 2.48 -1.30
C LEU A 256 8.84 2.26 -0.58
N GLY A 257 8.78 1.63 0.59
CA GLY A 257 9.92 1.15 1.37
C GLY A 257 10.04 -0.38 1.29
N SER A 258 10.44 -1.00 2.40
CA SER A 258 10.63 -2.46 2.50
C SER A 258 9.34 -3.20 2.87
N THR A 259 8.19 -2.74 2.40
CA THR A 259 6.89 -3.40 2.56
C THR A 259 6.64 -4.36 1.40
N LYS A 260 6.24 -5.60 1.69
CA LYS A 260 5.75 -6.51 0.65
C LYS A 260 4.40 -6.03 0.15
N ILE A 261 4.27 -5.75 -1.14
CA ILE A 261 3.01 -5.28 -1.73
C ILE A 261 2.71 -6.09 -2.99
N ASN A 262 1.55 -6.73 -3.06
CA ASN A 262 1.21 -7.53 -4.23
C ASN A 262 0.78 -6.67 -5.42
N LYS A 263 0.06 -5.54 -5.17
CA LYS A 263 -0.32 -4.59 -6.23
C LYS A 263 -0.31 -3.16 -5.73
N VAL A 264 0.29 -2.27 -6.50
CA VAL A 264 0.31 -0.83 -6.26
C VAL A 264 -0.44 -0.12 -7.38
N TYR A 265 -1.37 0.76 -7.03
CA TYR A 265 -2.05 1.67 -7.94
C TYR A 265 -1.81 3.11 -7.46
N GLY A 266 -1.25 3.94 -8.31
CA GLY A 266 -1.04 5.34 -7.98
C GLY A 266 -2.34 6.13 -7.80
N GLY A 267 -3.42 5.69 -8.44
CA GLY A 267 -4.73 6.31 -8.40
C GLY A 267 -5.76 5.59 -7.52
N ALA A 268 -7.04 5.68 -7.92
CA ALA A 268 -8.20 5.13 -7.22
C ALA A 268 -8.50 3.67 -7.61
N ASN A 269 -9.37 3.00 -6.83
CA ASN A 269 -9.78 1.64 -7.12
C ASN A 269 -10.96 1.57 -8.11
N MET A 270 -12.19 1.85 -7.64
CA MET A 270 -13.42 1.62 -8.43
C MET A 270 -13.73 2.79 -9.37
N SER A 271 -13.58 4.01 -8.87
CA SER A 271 -13.80 5.25 -9.62
C SER A 271 -13.09 6.41 -8.92
N GLY A 272 -13.13 7.57 -9.54
CA GLY A 272 -12.53 8.81 -9.04
C GLY A 272 -11.63 9.48 -10.08
N SER A 273 -11.39 10.76 -9.89
CA SER A 273 -10.47 11.54 -10.74
C SER A 273 -9.21 11.88 -9.96
N VAL A 274 -8.06 11.59 -10.55
CA VAL A 274 -6.74 11.88 -9.97
C VAL A 274 -5.93 12.69 -10.99
N PRO A 275 -5.84 14.02 -10.85
CA PRO A 275 -5.01 14.85 -11.70
C PRO A 275 -3.54 14.41 -11.71
N ASP A 276 -2.92 14.24 -10.54
CA ASP A 276 -1.52 13.88 -10.43
C ASP A 276 -1.28 12.71 -9.49
N SER A 277 -0.63 11.67 -9.99
CA SER A 277 -0.27 10.46 -9.25
C SER A 277 1.25 10.25 -9.24
N TYR A 278 1.83 10.12 -8.05
CA TYR A 278 3.26 9.90 -7.82
C TYR A 278 3.51 8.59 -7.09
N ILE A 279 4.36 7.75 -7.67
CA ILE A 279 4.90 6.54 -7.05
C ILE A 279 6.42 6.67 -7.01
N LYS A 280 7.01 6.55 -5.82
CA LYS A 280 8.46 6.68 -5.64
C LYS A 280 8.96 5.79 -4.52
N ASN A 281 10.27 5.56 -4.45
CA ASN A 281 10.86 4.97 -3.27
C ASN A 281 10.82 5.96 -2.08
N LEU A 282 10.65 5.42 -0.89
CA LEU A 282 10.91 6.16 0.34
C LEU A 282 12.39 6.56 0.39
N SER A 283 12.65 7.81 0.66
CA SER A 283 14.00 8.23 1.07
C SER A 283 14.22 7.79 2.52
N SER A 284 14.72 6.58 2.72
CA SER A 284 15.01 6.06 4.04
C SER A 284 16.53 5.88 4.21
N ASN A 285 17.06 6.19 5.40
CA ASN A 285 18.40 5.83 5.83
C ASN A 285 18.45 4.35 6.26
N VAL A 286 17.75 3.47 5.54
CA VAL A 286 17.64 2.05 5.85
C VAL A 286 18.45 1.27 4.83
N ASN A 287 19.26 0.36 5.30
CA ASN A 287 20.09 -0.50 4.47
C ASN A 287 19.33 -1.80 4.15
N GLU A 288 18.99 -2.03 2.89
CA GLU A 288 18.27 -3.22 2.39
C GLU A 288 19.24 -4.38 2.06
N SER A 289 20.28 -4.58 2.84
CA SER A 289 21.31 -5.62 2.62
C SER A 289 21.00 -6.97 3.27
N ILE A 290 19.84 -7.13 3.89
CA ILE A 290 19.46 -8.40 4.50
C ILE A 290 18.71 -9.27 3.50
N GLN A 291 19.20 -10.48 3.30
CA GLN A 291 18.48 -11.52 2.60
C GLN A 291 17.79 -12.42 3.63
N LEU A 292 16.48 -12.48 3.59
CA LEU A 292 15.66 -13.27 4.50
C LEU A 292 14.94 -14.37 3.73
N ASN A 293 15.18 -15.62 4.14
CA ASN A 293 14.48 -16.78 3.60
C ASN A 293 13.69 -17.46 4.73
N ILE A 294 12.40 -17.66 4.53
CA ILE A 294 11.53 -18.38 5.46
C ILE A 294 10.85 -19.52 4.72
N GLY A 295 11.16 -20.75 5.19
CA GLY A 295 10.47 -21.96 4.77
C GLY A 295 9.49 -22.41 5.84
N TYR A 296 8.43 -23.11 5.45
CA TYR A 296 7.58 -23.82 6.38
C TYR A 296 7.18 -25.19 5.81
N SER A 297 7.04 -26.17 6.70
CA SER A 297 6.63 -27.50 6.36
C SER A 297 5.80 -28.08 7.50
N GLN A 298 4.89 -28.98 7.18
CA GLN A 298 4.17 -29.74 8.19
C GLN A 298 5.16 -30.54 9.03
N SER A 299 4.98 -30.53 10.35
CA SER A 299 5.81 -31.27 11.29
C SER A 299 4.98 -32.35 11.97
N ASP A 300 5.56 -33.57 12.07
CA ASP A 300 4.95 -34.69 12.80
C ASP A 300 5.19 -34.61 14.32
N GLN A 301 5.89 -33.60 14.80
CA GLN A 301 6.15 -33.42 16.23
C GLN A 301 4.93 -32.84 16.95
N HIS A 302 3.93 -33.67 17.19
CA HIS A 302 2.92 -33.37 18.20
C HIS A 302 3.53 -33.48 19.59
N ASN A 303 3.57 -32.36 20.30
CA ASN A 303 3.83 -32.45 21.72
C ASN A 303 2.57 -33.04 22.40
N SER A 304 2.71 -34.23 22.98
CA SER A 304 1.62 -35.08 23.52
C SER A 304 0.82 -34.45 24.68
N GLN A 305 1.07 -33.19 25.03
CA GLN A 305 0.38 -32.46 26.10
C GLN A 305 -0.65 -31.41 25.65
N ALA A 306 -0.79 -31.17 24.35
CA ALA A 306 -1.72 -30.17 23.84
C ALA A 306 -2.71 -30.83 22.86
N THR A 307 -3.89 -31.18 23.37
CA THR A 307 -4.94 -31.88 22.64
C THR A 307 -5.76 -30.99 21.70
N ASP A 308 -5.51 -29.69 21.70
CA ASP A 308 -6.39 -28.70 21.04
C ASP A 308 -5.84 -28.16 19.73
N TYR A 309 -4.67 -28.63 19.26
CA TYR A 309 -4.08 -28.16 18.03
C TYR A 309 -4.38 -29.08 16.84
N LYS A 310 -4.70 -28.47 15.71
CA LYS A 310 -5.05 -29.18 14.48
C LYS A 310 -3.83 -29.42 13.58
N SER A 311 -2.81 -28.60 13.70
CA SER A 311 -1.59 -28.77 12.93
C SER A 311 -0.36 -28.25 13.67
N SER A 312 0.80 -28.75 13.28
CA SER A 312 2.11 -28.26 13.75
C SER A 312 2.98 -28.02 12.52
N GLU A 313 3.51 -26.81 12.38
CA GLU A 313 4.40 -26.43 11.29
C GLU A 313 5.79 -26.15 11.82
N LYS A 314 6.78 -26.62 11.08
CA LYS A 314 8.18 -26.23 11.25
C LYS A 314 8.47 -25.01 10.41
N ILE A 315 8.92 -23.95 11.02
CA ILE A 315 9.39 -22.73 10.36
C ILE A 315 10.92 -22.74 10.37
N SER A 316 11.50 -22.67 9.20
CA SER A 316 12.96 -22.56 9.01
C SER A 316 13.30 -21.15 8.57
N VAL A 317 14.22 -20.51 9.27
CA VAL A 317 14.64 -19.13 9.05
C VAL A 317 16.12 -19.07 8.73
N SER A 318 16.45 -18.38 7.64
CA SER A 318 17.84 -18.06 7.26
C SER A 318 17.94 -16.56 7.01
N ILE A 319 18.76 -15.88 7.81
CA ILE A 319 19.01 -14.44 7.75
C ILE A 319 20.45 -14.24 7.31
N LYS A 320 20.66 -13.78 6.10
CA LYS A 320 21.99 -13.46 5.57
C LYS A 320 22.23 -11.95 5.62
N ASN A 321 23.22 -11.55 6.37
CA ASN A 321 23.67 -10.17 6.44
C ASN A 321 24.71 -9.91 5.34
N ASN A 322 24.31 -9.27 4.26
CA ASN A 322 25.20 -8.88 3.15
C ASN A 322 25.85 -7.49 3.38
N SER A 323 25.68 -6.89 4.56
CA SER A 323 26.29 -5.60 4.89
C SER A 323 27.73 -5.78 5.42
N GLN A 324 28.44 -4.67 5.56
CA GLN A 324 29.78 -4.61 6.16
C GLN A 324 29.75 -4.38 7.68
N ALA A 325 28.56 -4.33 8.31
CA ALA A 325 28.39 -4.09 9.74
C ALA A 325 27.71 -5.27 10.43
N ASP A 326 28.07 -5.50 11.68
CA ASP A 326 27.39 -6.47 12.53
C ASP A 326 26.04 -5.93 13.00
N ILE A 327 24.98 -6.72 12.88
CA ILE A 327 23.67 -6.38 13.39
C ILE A 327 23.59 -6.80 14.84
N THR A 328 23.58 -5.84 15.74
CA THR A 328 23.67 -6.07 17.19
C THR A 328 22.30 -6.27 17.86
N THR A 329 21.25 -5.68 17.30
CA THR A 329 19.86 -5.89 17.72
C THR A 329 18.99 -6.18 16.51
N TRP A 330 18.03 -7.08 16.64
CA TRP A 330 17.15 -7.41 15.52
C TRP A 330 15.80 -7.95 15.97
N SER A 331 14.84 -7.85 15.06
CA SER A 331 13.50 -8.37 15.19
C SER A 331 13.04 -8.99 13.87
N LEU A 332 12.41 -10.15 13.96
CA LEU A 332 11.78 -10.83 12.84
C LEU A 332 10.27 -10.88 13.09
N TYR A 333 9.49 -10.46 12.12
CA TYR A 333 8.03 -10.53 12.12
C TYR A 333 7.57 -11.52 11.06
N ILE A 334 6.72 -12.47 11.43
CA ILE A 334 6.09 -13.42 10.53
C ILE A 334 4.58 -13.28 10.68
N LEU A 335 3.91 -12.90 9.60
CA LEU A 335 2.48 -12.62 9.55
C LEU A 335 1.75 -13.86 9.04
N THR A 336 0.84 -14.42 9.85
CA THR A 336 0.14 -15.67 9.56
C THR A 336 -1.38 -15.50 9.53
N SER A 337 -2.09 -16.46 8.95
CA SER A 337 -3.55 -16.42 8.76
C SER A 337 -4.35 -16.50 10.05
N LYS A 338 -3.81 -17.12 11.09
CA LYS A 338 -4.42 -17.20 12.42
C LYS A 338 -3.37 -17.27 13.50
N GLY A 339 -3.73 -16.70 14.64
CA GLY A 339 -2.97 -16.80 15.87
C GLY A 339 -2.80 -18.26 16.28
N PHE A 340 -1.73 -18.55 16.96
CA PHE A 340 -1.42 -19.85 17.48
C PHE A 340 -0.58 -19.73 18.73
N ILE A 341 -0.37 -20.84 19.38
CA ILE A 341 0.38 -20.93 20.61
C ILE A 341 1.76 -21.48 20.29
N GLY A 342 2.79 -20.71 20.53
CA GLY A 342 4.18 -21.18 20.47
C GLY A 342 4.39 -22.26 21.54
N ASN A 343 5.16 -23.27 21.21
CA ASN A 343 5.64 -24.24 22.18
C ASN A 343 6.41 -23.48 23.28
N ASN A 344 6.47 -24.01 24.53
CA ASN A 344 7.15 -23.44 25.71
C ASN A 344 8.64 -23.04 25.50
N TRP A 345 9.15 -23.21 24.29
CA TRP A 345 10.49 -22.88 23.85
C TRP A 345 10.66 -21.45 23.37
N SER A 346 9.58 -20.75 23.11
CA SER A 346 9.64 -19.38 22.64
C SER A 346 8.94 -18.46 23.61
N SER A 347 9.62 -17.43 24.05
CA SER A 347 9.01 -16.27 24.71
C SER A 347 8.28 -15.36 23.74
N ALA A 348 7.94 -15.83 22.54
CA ALA A 348 7.07 -15.13 21.63
C ALA A 348 5.74 -14.93 22.32
N LYS A 349 5.47 -13.73 22.80
CA LYS A 349 4.15 -13.34 23.28
C LYS A 349 3.24 -13.29 22.07
N ILE A 350 2.42 -14.31 21.95
CA ILE A 350 1.33 -14.35 21.02
C ILE A 350 0.17 -13.64 21.71
N SER A 351 -0.27 -12.52 21.18
CA SER A 351 -1.58 -12.03 21.54
C SER A 351 -2.59 -12.86 20.72
N GLU A 352 -3.64 -13.36 21.35
CA GLU A 352 -4.72 -14.12 20.72
C GLU A 352 -5.39 -13.39 19.53
N ILE A 353 -5.04 -12.15 19.30
CA ILE A 353 -5.64 -11.25 18.31
C ILE A 353 -4.63 -10.84 17.25
N SER A 354 -3.31 -10.98 17.46
CA SER A 354 -2.31 -10.59 16.47
C SER A 354 -2.05 -11.74 15.49
N LEU A 355 -2.30 -11.47 14.24
CA LEU A 355 -2.00 -12.36 13.12
C LEU A 355 -0.50 -12.37 12.80
N GLY A 356 0.37 -12.43 13.81
CA GLY A 356 1.80 -12.39 13.56
C GLY A 356 2.66 -12.80 14.73
N TYR A 357 3.85 -13.26 14.41
CA TYR A 357 4.90 -13.61 15.34
C TYR A 357 5.95 -12.53 15.38
N TYR A 358 6.34 -12.20 16.58
CA TYR A 358 7.48 -11.35 16.86
C TYR A 358 8.58 -12.19 17.52
N ILE A 359 9.70 -12.30 16.87
CA ILE A 359 10.89 -12.99 17.35
C ILE A 359 11.98 -11.94 17.48
N ASN A 360 12.52 -11.77 18.66
CA ASN A 360 13.62 -10.84 18.91
C ASN A 360 14.85 -11.53 19.51
N GLN A 361 15.92 -10.80 19.55
CA GLN A 361 17.21 -11.20 20.06
C GLN A 361 17.21 -11.52 21.57
N ASP A 362 16.26 -10.97 22.33
CA ASP A 362 16.16 -11.18 23.80
C ASP A 362 15.67 -12.59 24.16
N ASN A 363 15.35 -13.39 23.16
CA ASN A 363 14.98 -14.77 23.36
C ASN A 363 16.21 -15.63 23.64
N GLN A 364 16.38 -16.10 24.87
CA GLN A 364 17.54 -16.85 25.37
C GLN A 364 17.87 -18.13 24.56
N TYR A 365 16.95 -18.65 23.75
CA TYR A 365 17.14 -19.89 23.01
C TYR A 365 17.85 -19.72 21.67
N TRP A 366 17.87 -18.52 21.07
CA TRP A 366 18.44 -18.31 19.73
C TRP A 366 19.72 -17.50 19.73
N GLY A 367 20.25 -17.26 20.93
CA GLY A 367 21.53 -16.61 21.13
C GLY A 367 21.47 -15.09 20.98
N THR A 368 22.12 -14.42 21.90
CA THR A 368 22.34 -12.97 21.88
C THR A 368 23.45 -12.55 20.92
N ASN A 369 23.86 -13.45 20.02
CA ASN A 369 24.97 -13.18 19.13
C ASN A 369 24.53 -12.23 18.02
N PRO A 370 25.32 -11.19 17.73
CA PRO A 370 25.07 -10.32 16.59
C PRO A 370 25.09 -11.16 15.30
N ILE A 371 24.28 -10.78 14.33
CA ILE A 371 24.39 -11.34 12.97
C ILE A 371 25.56 -10.63 12.31
N THR A 372 26.72 -11.31 12.30
CA THR A 372 27.96 -10.70 11.84
C THR A 372 27.93 -10.36 10.37
N ALA A 373 28.72 -9.36 9.98
CA ALA A 373 28.86 -8.91 8.61
C ALA A 373 29.22 -10.06 7.65
N ASN A 374 28.56 -10.10 6.50
CA ASN A 374 28.73 -11.11 5.45
C ASN A 374 28.43 -12.57 5.86
N ASN A 375 27.82 -12.81 7.02
CA ASN A 375 27.46 -14.14 7.51
C ASN A 375 25.95 -14.43 7.45
N THR A 376 25.64 -15.72 7.58
CA THR A 376 24.27 -16.23 7.63
C THR A 376 23.98 -16.76 9.04
N PHE A 377 22.81 -16.40 9.57
CA PHE A 377 22.28 -16.91 10.83
C PHE A 377 21.03 -17.75 10.52
N GLU A 378 21.00 -19.00 10.97
CA GLU A 378 19.92 -19.95 10.69
C GLU A 378 19.38 -20.54 11.98
N PHE A 379 18.05 -20.69 12.03
CA PHE A 379 17.35 -21.37 13.12
C PHE A 379 16.01 -21.91 12.66
N ASP A 380 15.50 -22.89 13.41
CA ASP A 380 14.17 -23.49 13.20
C ASP A 380 13.34 -23.32 14.47
N PHE A 381 12.01 -23.21 14.31
CA PHE A 381 11.06 -23.29 15.40
C PHE A 381 9.75 -23.94 14.94
N HIS A 382 8.98 -24.46 15.91
CA HIS A 382 7.70 -25.10 15.64
C HIS A 382 6.55 -24.20 16.05
N ILE A 383 5.51 -24.21 15.22
CA ILE A 383 4.27 -23.50 15.40
C ILE A 383 3.14 -24.52 15.56
N HIS A 384 2.32 -24.38 16.61
CA HIS A 384 1.09 -25.14 16.77
C HIS A 384 -0.09 -24.26 16.39
N SER A 385 -0.93 -24.73 15.48
CA SER A 385 -2.04 -23.97 14.92
C SER A 385 -3.38 -24.61 15.27
N GLU A 386 -4.39 -23.79 15.58
CA GLU A 386 -5.79 -24.23 15.73
C GLU A 386 -6.46 -24.52 14.39
N VAL A 387 -5.81 -24.25 13.26
CA VAL A 387 -6.30 -24.51 11.90
C VAL A 387 -5.62 -25.72 11.30
N GLU A 388 -6.29 -26.36 10.34
CA GLU A 388 -5.68 -27.42 9.53
C GLU A 388 -4.52 -26.84 8.71
N TYR A 389 -3.51 -27.68 8.44
CA TYR A 389 -2.30 -27.28 7.70
C TYR A 389 -2.62 -26.61 6.36
N ASN A 390 -3.62 -27.11 5.63
CA ASN A 390 -4.03 -26.57 4.34
C ASN A 390 -4.63 -25.15 4.42
N ASP A 391 -5.09 -24.74 5.60
CA ASP A 391 -5.66 -23.42 5.86
C ASP A 391 -4.64 -22.46 6.47
N PHE A 392 -3.46 -22.96 6.83
CA PHE A 392 -2.38 -22.14 7.36
C PHE A 392 -1.70 -21.36 6.22
N LYS A 393 -1.57 -20.04 6.38
CA LYS A 393 -0.94 -19.16 5.40
C LYS A 393 0.01 -18.20 6.09
N ILE A 394 1.16 -18.00 5.47
CA ILE A 394 2.06 -16.88 5.79
C ILE A 394 1.73 -15.76 4.81
N TYR A 395 1.23 -14.64 5.31
CA TYR A 395 0.93 -13.45 4.51
C TYR A 395 2.17 -12.66 4.14
N GLY A 396 3.17 -12.68 5.01
CA GLY A 396 4.42 -12.00 4.80
C GLY A 396 5.34 -12.11 6.00
N TYR A 397 6.53 -11.59 5.84
CA TYR A 397 7.53 -11.52 6.90
C TYR A 397 8.45 -10.33 6.63
N TYR A 398 9.00 -9.75 7.68
CA TYR A 398 9.98 -8.68 7.57
C TYR A 398 10.94 -8.70 8.74
N PHE A 399 12.17 -8.30 8.47
CA PHE A 399 13.26 -8.21 9.42
C PHE A 399 13.67 -6.76 9.60
N ILE A 400 13.90 -6.37 10.84
CA ILE A 400 14.49 -5.07 11.19
C ILE A 400 15.65 -5.33 12.12
N GLY A 401 16.85 -4.89 11.74
CA GLY A 401 18.05 -4.95 12.57
C GLY A 401 18.68 -3.59 12.77
N THR A 402 19.54 -3.46 13.76
CA THR A 402 20.26 -2.23 14.06
C THR A 402 21.71 -2.58 14.40
N ASP A 403 22.68 -1.84 13.89
CA ASP A 403 24.09 -1.96 14.29
C ASP A 403 24.38 -1.17 15.58
N SER A 404 25.61 -1.24 16.05
CA SER A 404 26.07 -0.52 17.26
C SER A 404 26.03 1.02 17.11
N SER A 405 25.94 1.52 15.89
CA SER A 405 25.85 2.95 15.57
C SER A 405 24.41 3.44 15.41
N GLY A 406 23.41 2.54 15.50
CA GLY A 406 22.01 2.85 15.34
C GLY A 406 21.51 2.87 13.89
N ASN A 407 22.33 2.44 12.91
CA ASN A 407 21.89 2.30 11.53
C ASN A 407 20.93 1.13 11.39
N LYS A 408 19.86 1.30 10.61
CA LYS A 408 18.83 0.29 10.41
C LYS A 408 19.12 -0.56 9.18
N TYR A 409 18.90 -1.86 9.31
CA TYR A 409 19.05 -2.88 8.28
C TYR A 409 17.75 -3.65 8.14
N VAL A 410 17.29 -3.85 6.92
CA VAL A 410 16.04 -4.58 6.63
C VAL A 410 16.24 -5.55 5.47
N ASN A 411 15.36 -6.52 5.37
CA ASN A 411 15.31 -7.36 4.18
C ASN A 411 14.56 -6.62 3.06
N GLN A 412 15.13 -6.69 1.87
CA GLN A 412 14.46 -6.23 0.66
C GLN A 412 13.20 -7.09 0.44
N GLN A 413 12.08 -6.44 0.13
CA GLN A 413 10.82 -7.10 -0.21
C GLN A 413 10.54 -6.95 -1.70
N ASP A 414 9.96 -8.02 -2.27
CA ASP A 414 9.50 -7.98 -3.64
C ASP A 414 8.17 -7.23 -3.75
N LEU A 415 8.10 -6.31 -4.68
CA LEU A 415 6.87 -5.63 -5.08
C LEU A 415 6.23 -6.40 -6.24
N GLY A 416 4.93 -6.57 -6.22
CA GLY A 416 4.19 -7.13 -7.32
C GLY A 416 4.03 -6.14 -8.48
N ASP A 417 2.84 -6.06 -9.06
CA ASP A 417 2.59 -5.18 -10.20
C ASP A 417 2.36 -3.73 -9.74
N ILE A 418 2.99 -2.78 -10.44
CA ILE A 418 2.82 -1.34 -10.22
C ILE A 418 2.07 -0.74 -11.41
N TYR A 419 0.97 -0.04 -11.13
CA TYR A 419 0.16 0.72 -12.07
C TYR A 419 0.20 2.21 -11.69
N GLY A 420 0.60 3.07 -12.62
CA GLY A 420 0.67 4.52 -12.36
C GLY A 420 -0.69 5.16 -12.07
N GLY A 421 -1.76 4.68 -12.72
CA GLY A 421 -3.10 5.24 -12.65
C GLY A 421 -4.10 4.42 -11.82
N ASN A 422 -5.39 4.59 -12.13
CA ASN A 422 -6.51 3.94 -11.46
C ASN A 422 -6.65 2.45 -11.83
N ASN A 423 -7.32 1.67 -10.96
CA ASN A 423 -7.55 0.24 -11.19
C ASN A 423 -8.73 -0.03 -12.12
N GLN A 424 -10.00 0.16 -11.65
CA GLN A 424 -11.19 -0.30 -12.38
C GLN A 424 -11.84 0.79 -13.24
N GLY A 425 -11.87 2.01 -12.76
CA GLY A 425 -12.57 3.10 -13.42
C GLY A 425 -12.14 4.49 -12.96
N GLY A 426 -12.87 5.52 -13.46
CA GLY A 426 -12.43 6.89 -13.30
C GLY A 426 -11.31 7.25 -14.28
N LYS A 427 -10.50 8.24 -13.92
CA LYS A 427 -9.37 8.67 -14.76
C LYS A 427 -8.19 9.17 -13.92
N THR A 428 -7.01 9.05 -14.47
CA THR A 428 -5.80 9.73 -13.98
C THR A 428 -5.30 10.65 -15.09
N ASP A 429 -5.01 11.92 -14.78
CA ASP A 429 -4.46 12.79 -15.82
C ASP A 429 -2.95 12.50 -15.99
N ASN A 430 -2.13 12.68 -14.97
CA ASN A 430 -0.69 12.46 -15.06
C ASN A 430 -0.22 11.40 -14.06
N THR A 431 0.58 10.46 -14.54
CA THR A 431 1.24 9.46 -13.70
C THR A 431 2.74 9.66 -13.71
N HIS A 432 3.35 9.56 -12.52
CA HIS A 432 4.79 9.70 -12.31
C HIS A 432 5.29 8.52 -11.49
N ILE A 433 6.04 7.63 -12.13
CA ILE A 433 6.68 6.48 -11.49
C ILE A 433 8.19 6.75 -11.47
N ASN A 434 8.75 7.01 -10.28
CA ASN A 434 10.17 7.28 -10.08
C ASN A 434 10.76 6.29 -9.09
N LEU A 435 11.44 5.26 -9.59
CA LEU A 435 12.00 4.18 -8.79
C LEU A 435 13.51 4.10 -8.97
N THR A 436 14.21 4.15 -7.87
CA THR A 436 15.68 4.18 -7.84
C THR A 436 16.31 2.91 -7.27
N LEU A 437 15.49 1.97 -6.81
CA LEU A 437 15.87 0.64 -6.34
C LEU A 437 14.62 -0.23 -6.15
N GLY A 438 14.80 -1.53 -5.99
CA GLY A 438 13.74 -2.48 -5.68
C GLY A 438 13.70 -3.69 -6.62
N ASN A 439 12.92 -4.69 -6.21
CA ASN A 439 12.57 -5.87 -6.98
C ASN A 439 11.08 -5.80 -7.29
N ILE A 440 10.70 -5.78 -8.55
CA ILE A 440 9.33 -5.49 -8.98
C ILE A 440 8.91 -6.52 -10.03
N GLN A 441 7.65 -6.99 -9.97
CA GLN A 441 7.17 -7.97 -10.93
C GLN A 441 6.94 -7.34 -12.29
N ASN A 442 6.01 -6.39 -12.43
CA ASN A 442 5.74 -5.66 -13.66
C ASN A 442 5.45 -4.18 -13.37
N ILE A 443 5.68 -3.32 -14.38
CA ILE A 443 5.35 -1.89 -14.31
C ILE A 443 4.47 -1.52 -15.50
N TYR A 444 3.38 -0.79 -15.21
CA TYR A 444 2.47 -0.19 -16.17
C TYR A 444 2.39 1.32 -15.90
N GLY A 445 2.73 2.13 -16.87
CA GLY A 445 2.74 3.59 -16.72
C GLY A 445 1.36 4.19 -16.51
N GLY A 446 0.34 3.62 -17.12
CA GLY A 446 -1.06 4.03 -16.99
C GLY A 446 -1.86 3.24 -15.96
N GLY A 447 -3.18 3.33 -16.06
CA GLY A 447 -4.10 2.57 -15.24
C GLY A 447 -4.28 1.12 -15.73
N LYS A 448 -4.93 0.30 -14.90
CA LYS A 448 -5.25 -1.08 -15.29
C LYS A 448 -6.43 -1.11 -16.27
N LYS A 449 -7.61 -0.66 -15.85
CA LYS A 449 -8.83 -0.58 -16.68
C LYS A 449 -9.35 0.85 -16.83
N ALA A 450 -8.62 1.83 -16.33
CA ALA A 450 -9.01 3.24 -16.31
C ALA A 450 -8.05 4.09 -17.14
N THR A 451 -8.58 5.05 -17.85
CA THR A 451 -7.80 5.90 -18.77
C THR A 451 -6.78 6.77 -18.05
N THR A 452 -5.69 7.04 -18.73
CA THR A 452 -4.63 7.95 -18.29
C THR A 452 -4.32 8.92 -19.44
N LYS A 453 -3.98 10.18 -19.16
CA LYS A 453 -3.54 11.09 -20.21
C LYS A 453 -2.03 10.93 -20.46
N THR A 454 -1.21 11.14 -19.43
CA THR A 454 0.25 11.06 -19.60
C THR A 454 0.88 10.10 -18.61
N SER A 455 1.91 9.40 -19.06
CA SER A 455 2.77 8.58 -18.21
C SER A 455 4.20 9.06 -18.30
N SER A 456 4.83 9.23 -17.13
CA SER A 456 6.26 9.46 -16.97
C SER A 456 6.86 8.38 -16.09
N ILE A 457 7.75 7.57 -16.64
CA ILE A 457 8.44 6.49 -15.94
C ILE A 457 9.93 6.79 -15.92
N ASP A 458 10.52 6.85 -14.73
CA ASP A 458 11.96 6.98 -14.52
C ASP A 458 12.43 5.86 -13.58
N ILE A 459 13.19 4.90 -14.12
CA ILE A 459 13.66 3.72 -13.41
C ILE A 459 15.18 3.67 -13.42
N LYS A 460 15.75 3.49 -12.23
CA LYS A 460 17.21 3.42 -12.06
C LYS A 460 17.58 2.37 -11.01
N ASN A 461 18.65 1.61 -11.25
CA ASN A 461 19.20 0.61 -10.32
C ASN A 461 18.13 -0.38 -9.78
N THR A 462 17.17 -0.78 -10.62
CA THR A 462 16.00 -1.57 -10.22
C THR A 462 16.00 -2.91 -10.95
N ASN A 463 15.53 -3.97 -10.29
CA ASN A 463 15.32 -5.28 -10.90
C ASN A 463 13.82 -5.45 -11.22
N ILE A 464 13.48 -5.66 -12.47
CA ILE A 464 12.12 -5.95 -12.92
C ILE A 464 12.09 -7.40 -13.39
N TYR A 465 11.37 -8.27 -12.69
CA TYR A 465 11.35 -9.71 -13.02
C TYR A 465 10.55 -10.04 -14.27
N GLY A 466 9.52 -9.27 -14.57
CA GLY A 466 8.67 -9.41 -15.75
C GLY A 466 8.89 -8.28 -16.75
N ASN A 467 7.82 -7.57 -17.09
CA ASN A 467 7.80 -6.60 -18.17
C ASN A 467 7.60 -5.17 -17.69
N ILE A 468 8.02 -4.21 -18.52
CA ILE A 468 7.69 -2.79 -18.38
C ILE A 468 6.83 -2.37 -19.57
N TYR A 469 5.70 -1.73 -19.28
CA TYR A 469 4.79 -1.13 -20.26
C TYR A 469 4.70 0.38 -19.99
N GLY A 470 5.02 1.18 -20.98
CA GLY A 470 4.92 2.64 -20.86
C GLY A 470 3.48 3.12 -20.72
N GLY A 471 2.55 2.43 -21.37
CA GLY A 471 1.11 2.71 -21.32
C GLY A 471 0.35 1.95 -20.24
N GLY A 472 -0.97 1.88 -20.40
CA GLY A 472 -1.85 1.12 -19.52
C GLY A 472 -1.88 -0.38 -19.86
N ASP A 473 -2.53 -1.15 -18.98
CA ASP A 473 -2.76 -2.59 -19.19
C ASP A 473 -3.93 -2.80 -20.16
N GLU A 474 -5.16 -2.48 -19.73
CA GLU A 474 -6.40 -2.70 -20.49
C GLU A 474 -7.08 -1.37 -20.93
N ALA A 475 -6.56 -0.21 -20.55
CA ALA A 475 -7.14 1.10 -20.86
C ALA A 475 -6.15 2.03 -21.58
N PRO A 476 -6.64 2.87 -22.52
CA PRO A 476 -5.78 3.70 -23.34
C PRO A 476 -5.10 4.83 -22.56
N ILE A 477 -4.01 5.31 -23.17
CA ILE A 477 -3.24 6.45 -22.69
C ILE A 477 -2.94 7.39 -23.86
N ASP A 478 -2.79 8.69 -23.58
CA ASP A 478 -2.46 9.63 -24.65
C ASP A 478 -0.96 9.65 -24.97
N THR A 479 -0.10 9.89 -24.00
CA THR A 479 1.36 10.09 -24.24
C THR A 479 2.20 9.35 -23.20
N VAL A 480 3.34 8.82 -23.64
CA VAL A 480 4.29 8.07 -22.80
C VAL A 480 5.69 8.65 -22.90
N THR A 481 6.31 8.86 -21.74
CA THR A 481 7.74 9.12 -21.60
C THR A 481 8.36 8.10 -20.65
N MET A 482 9.40 7.40 -21.07
CA MET A 482 10.05 6.35 -20.28
C MET A 482 11.57 6.47 -20.33
N ASN A 483 12.20 6.49 -19.17
CA ASN A 483 13.65 6.46 -18.99
C ASN A 483 14.02 5.28 -18.10
N ILE A 484 14.89 4.40 -18.57
CA ILE A 484 15.36 3.23 -17.84
C ILE A 484 16.90 3.24 -17.85
N SER A 485 17.50 3.20 -16.68
CA SER A 485 18.95 3.24 -16.55
C SER A 485 19.49 2.30 -15.47
N SER A 486 20.66 1.70 -15.70
CA SER A 486 21.39 0.88 -14.72
C SER A 486 20.52 -0.22 -14.08
N SER A 487 19.58 -0.78 -14.80
CA SER A 487 18.54 -1.68 -14.32
C SER A 487 18.60 -3.04 -15.01
N THR A 488 17.98 -4.06 -14.39
CA THR A 488 17.86 -5.40 -14.98
C THR A 488 16.39 -5.73 -15.21
N ILE A 489 16.02 -6.10 -16.45
CA ILE A 489 14.68 -6.46 -16.84
C ILE A 489 14.67 -7.93 -17.27
N GLY A 490 13.84 -8.74 -16.63
CA GLY A 490 13.84 -10.19 -16.72
C GLY A 490 14.94 -10.83 -15.87
N THR A 491 14.94 -12.15 -15.83
CA THR A 491 15.94 -12.98 -15.12
C THR A 491 16.60 -13.94 -16.12
N SER A 492 17.57 -14.71 -15.68
CA SER A 492 18.17 -15.78 -16.50
C SER A 492 17.14 -16.85 -16.93
N SER A 493 16.03 -16.99 -16.20
CA SER A 493 14.98 -17.99 -16.45
C SER A 493 13.65 -17.40 -16.96
N VAL A 494 13.43 -16.10 -16.78
CA VAL A 494 12.21 -15.40 -17.19
C VAL A 494 12.56 -14.26 -18.12
N SER A 495 12.06 -14.33 -19.35
CA SER A 495 12.24 -13.25 -20.33
C SER A 495 11.44 -12.02 -19.90
N GLY A 496 12.13 -10.89 -19.68
CA GLY A 496 11.53 -9.59 -19.38
C GLY A 496 11.68 -8.66 -20.56
N ASN A 497 10.57 -8.05 -21.00
CA ASN A 497 10.55 -7.16 -22.15
C ASN A 497 10.24 -5.73 -21.75
N ILE A 498 10.69 -4.79 -22.59
CA ILE A 498 10.29 -3.38 -22.51
C ILE A 498 9.37 -3.09 -23.68
N TYR A 499 8.19 -2.53 -23.37
CA TYR A 499 7.22 -2.03 -24.34
C TYR A 499 7.04 -0.52 -24.11
N GLY A 500 7.34 0.29 -25.09
CA GLY A 500 7.11 1.74 -25.03
C GLY A 500 5.64 2.08 -24.89
N GLY A 501 4.75 1.27 -25.50
CA GLY A 501 3.29 1.44 -25.43
C GLY A 501 2.61 0.60 -24.34
N GLY A 502 1.29 0.39 -24.51
CA GLY A 502 0.46 -0.38 -23.60
C GLY A 502 0.55 -1.89 -23.80
N ASN A 503 0.00 -2.65 -22.84
CA ASN A 503 -0.10 -4.10 -22.97
C ASN A 503 -1.22 -4.48 -23.96
N LEU A 504 -2.49 -4.25 -23.60
CA LEU A 504 -3.64 -4.55 -24.46
C LEU A 504 -4.25 -3.28 -25.08
N ALA A 505 -4.03 -2.13 -24.47
CA ALA A 505 -4.67 -0.87 -24.84
C ALA A 505 -3.73 0.05 -25.62
N GLU A 506 -4.34 0.94 -26.39
CA GLU A 506 -3.63 1.83 -27.31
C GLU A 506 -2.99 3.04 -26.65
N VAL A 507 -1.98 3.59 -27.32
CA VAL A 507 -1.41 4.91 -27.05
C VAL A 507 -1.87 5.85 -28.17
N ASN A 508 -2.59 6.91 -27.80
CA ASN A 508 -3.23 7.81 -28.79
C ASN A 508 -2.24 8.78 -29.47
N ASN A 509 -1.15 9.13 -28.78
CA ASN A 509 -0.14 10.08 -29.29
C ASN A 509 1.27 9.46 -29.19
N ASP A 510 2.27 10.28 -28.92
CA ASP A 510 3.67 9.94 -29.06
C ASP A 510 4.25 9.16 -27.88
N ILE A 511 5.28 8.37 -28.18
CA ILE A 511 6.10 7.64 -27.22
C ILE A 511 7.53 8.15 -27.30
N THR A 512 8.12 8.46 -26.15
CA THR A 512 9.56 8.65 -26.00
C THR A 512 10.11 7.56 -25.07
N LEU A 513 11.05 6.76 -25.57
CA LEU A 513 11.69 5.67 -24.83
C LEU A 513 13.20 5.87 -24.81
N VAL A 514 13.79 5.91 -23.61
CA VAL A 514 15.25 5.92 -23.40
C VAL A 514 15.65 4.73 -22.53
N VAL A 515 16.61 3.92 -23.02
CA VAL A 515 17.24 2.83 -22.29
C VAL A 515 18.74 3.05 -22.31
N GLU A 516 19.37 3.16 -21.14
CA GLU A 516 20.78 3.58 -21.08
C GLU A 516 21.57 3.04 -19.87
N LYS A 517 22.88 3.34 -19.84
CA LYS A 517 23.76 3.21 -18.66
C LYS A 517 23.82 1.80 -18.07
N ASN A 518 24.30 0.85 -18.87
CA ASN A 518 24.46 -0.55 -18.46
C ASN A 518 23.15 -1.25 -18.03
N THR A 519 22.05 -0.89 -18.68
CA THR A 519 20.79 -1.61 -18.52
C THR A 519 20.88 -2.97 -19.21
N ASN A 520 20.45 -4.02 -18.49
CA ASN A 520 20.41 -5.39 -19.00
C ASN A 520 18.96 -5.82 -19.24
N VAL A 521 18.60 -6.18 -20.46
CA VAL A 521 17.26 -6.67 -20.81
C VAL A 521 17.36 -8.13 -21.22
N ASN A 522 16.83 -9.02 -20.38
CA ASN A 522 16.77 -10.46 -20.67
C ASN A 522 15.56 -10.82 -21.53
N GLY A 523 15.35 -10.09 -22.61
CA GLY A 523 14.24 -10.21 -23.53
C GLY A 523 14.37 -9.24 -24.69
N ASN A 524 13.24 -8.75 -25.17
CA ASN A 524 13.15 -7.82 -26.29
C ASN A 524 12.85 -6.38 -25.83
N ILE A 525 13.20 -5.43 -26.68
CA ILE A 525 12.71 -4.05 -26.59
C ILE A 525 11.79 -3.78 -27.77
N TYR A 526 10.58 -3.27 -27.49
CA TYR A 526 9.62 -2.80 -28.48
C TYR A 526 9.37 -1.30 -28.24
N GLY A 527 9.59 -0.48 -29.25
CA GLY A 527 9.27 0.95 -29.19
C GLY A 527 7.77 1.19 -29.00
N GLY A 528 6.92 0.33 -29.57
CA GLY A 528 5.47 0.37 -29.46
C GLY A 528 4.90 -0.55 -28.37
N GLY A 529 3.60 -0.87 -28.47
CA GLY A 529 2.90 -1.71 -27.53
C GLY A 529 3.05 -3.21 -27.76
N ASN A 530 2.55 -4.01 -26.81
CA ASN A 530 2.49 -5.47 -26.96
C ASN A 530 1.35 -5.87 -27.91
N LEU A 531 0.10 -5.70 -27.49
CA LEU A 531 -1.12 -5.88 -28.28
C LEU A 531 -1.88 -4.57 -28.49
N GLY A 532 -1.49 -3.50 -27.80
CA GLY A 532 -2.05 -2.15 -27.93
C GLY A 532 -1.40 -1.37 -29.07
N LYS A 533 -2.22 -0.76 -29.94
CA LYS A 533 -1.76 0.09 -31.04
C LYS A 533 -1.12 1.37 -30.52
N VAL A 534 -0.27 1.97 -31.35
CA VAL A 534 0.25 3.33 -31.13
C VAL A 534 -0.13 4.17 -32.34
N LEU A 535 -0.91 5.25 -32.10
CA LEU A 535 -1.40 6.10 -33.20
C LEU A 535 -0.41 7.22 -33.54
N GLY A 536 0.45 7.62 -32.60
CA GLY A 536 1.46 8.67 -32.76
C GLY A 536 2.82 8.14 -33.20
N LYS A 537 3.84 8.96 -32.95
CA LYS A 537 5.24 8.69 -33.27
C LYS A 537 5.94 7.97 -32.13
N ILE A 538 6.99 7.25 -32.48
CA ILE A 538 7.89 6.61 -31.53
C ILE A 538 9.31 7.15 -31.72
N ASP A 539 9.90 7.74 -30.69
CA ASP A 539 11.32 8.10 -30.62
C ASP A 539 11.99 7.24 -29.54
N SER A 540 12.81 6.28 -29.96
CA SER A 540 13.51 5.35 -29.08
C SER A 540 15.01 5.59 -29.15
N THR A 541 15.65 5.76 -28.00
CA THR A 541 17.12 5.83 -27.88
C THR A 541 17.59 4.73 -26.93
N ILE A 542 18.42 3.81 -27.43
CA ILE A 542 18.99 2.72 -26.67
C ILE A 542 20.50 2.85 -26.74
N LYS A 543 21.15 3.02 -25.61
CA LYS A 543 22.59 3.23 -25.56
C LYS A 543 23.24 2.58 -24.35
N ASP A 544 24.53 2.20 -24.50
CA ASP A 544 25.35 1.66 -23.43
C ASP A 544 24.64 0.52 -22.65
N SER A 545 24.04 -0.46 -23.35
CA SER A 545 23.14 -1.45 -22.77
C SER A 545 23.28 -2.82 -23.44
N ASN A 546 22.87 -3.90 -22.74
CA ASN A 546 22.89 -5.27 -23.21
C ASN A 546 21.46 -5.81 -23.35
N ILE A 547 21.10 -6.24 -24.54
CA ILE A 547 19.79 -6.81 -24.88
C ILE A 547 20.01 -8.26 -25.29
N SER A 548 19.44 -9.21 -24.58
CA SER A 548 19.69 -10.64 -24.85
C SER A 548 19.02 -11.16 -26.12
N LYS A 549 18.04 -10.42 -26.65
CA LYS A 549 17.30 -10.76 -27.87
C LYS A 549 17.28 -9.59 -28.86
N ASP A 550 16.10 -9.20 -29.33
CA ASP A 550 15.92 -8.28 -30.44
C ASP A 550 15.40 -6.89 -29.98
N ILE A 551 15.65 -5.90 -30.83
CA ILE A 551 15.15 -4.53 -30.70
C ILE A 551 14.24 -4.24 -31.90
N TYR A 552 13.00 -3.82 -31.60
CA TYR A 552 12.00 -3.45 -32.61
C TYR A 552 11.65 -1.97 -32.44
N GLY A 553 11.70 -1.21 -33.56
CA GLY A 553 11.30 0.19 -33.56
C GLY A 553 9.79 0.39 -33.30
N ALA A 554 8.96 -0.58 -33.73
CA ALA A 554 7.51 -0.56 -33.56
C ALA A 554 7.01 -1.58 -32.50
N GLY A 555 5.76 -2.00 -32.60
CA GLY A 555 5.11 -2.88 -31.62
C GLY A 555 5.40 -4.38 -31.82
N ASN A 556 4.93 -5.19 -30.86
CA ASN A 556 5.05 -6.66 -30.92
C ASN A 556 4.00 -7.26 -31.88
N LYS A 557 2.71 -7.08 -31.60
CA LYS A 557 1.60 -7.62 -32.43
C LYS A 557 0.52 -6.57 -32.73
N ALA A 558 0.83 -5.31 -32.53
CA ALA A 558 -0.08 -4.20 -32.77
C ALA A 558 0.55 -3.12 -33.63
N SER A 559 -0.25 -2.54 -34.52
CA SER A 559 0.21 -1.56 -35.51
C SER A 559 0.66 -0.24 -34.85
N VAL A 560 1.56 0.45 -35.54
CA VAL A 560 2.06 1.77 -35.16
C VAL A 560 1.87 2.74 -36.31
N GLY A 561 1.41 3.97 -36.02
CA GLY A 561 1.20 5.05 -36.99
C GLY A 561 -0.18 5.06 -37.64
N THR A 562 -0.49 6.15 -38.34
CA THR A 562 -1.79 6.41 -38.98
C THR A 562 -1.66 6.92 -40.41
N ALA A 563 -0.49 7.45 -40.83
CA ALA A 563 -0.29 8.06 -42.13
C ALA A 563 1.03 7.64 -42.77
N VAL A 564 0.96 7.18 -44.02
CA VAL A 564 2.12 6.62 -44.79
C VAL A 564 3.24 7.61 -45.06
N THR A 565 2.97 8.89 -45.08
CA THR A 565 3.95 9.95 -45.38
C THR A 565 4.60 10.54 -44.11
N THR A 566 4.24 10.06 -42.93
CA THR A 566 4.73 10.58 -41.65
C THR A 566 6.00 9.82 -41.24
N ASP A 567 6.98 10.51 -40.68
CA ASP A 567 8.09 9.88 -39.96
C ASP A 567 7.57 9.34 -38.63
N THR A 568 7.31 8.04 -38.60
CA THR A 568 6.60 7.39 -37.48
C THR A 568 7.56 6.78 -36.50
N ILE A 569 8.66 6.19 -36.96
CA ILE A 569 9.66 5.55 -36.10
C ILE A 569 11.02 6.25 -36.23
N SER A 570 11.57 6.64 -35.08
CA SER A 570 12.98 7.05 -34.94
C SER A 570 13.63 6.13 -33.89
N LEU A 571 14.50 5.23 -34.33
CA LEU A 571 15.24 4.30 -33.49
C LEU A 571 16.74 4.60 -33.54
N LYS A 572 17.33 4.99 -32.42
CA LYS A 572 18.77 5.26 -32.28
C LYS A 572 19.38 4.22 -31.34
N VAL A 573 20.40 3.51 -31.82
CA VAL A 573 21.11 2.47 -31.07
C VAL A 573 22.61 2.79 -31.09
N ASN A 574 23.21 2.94 -29.91
CA ASN A 574 24.61 3.28 -29.76
C ASN A 574 25.29 2.50 -28.65
N ASN A 575 26.39 1.83 -28.90
CA ASN A 575 27.15 1.02 -27.97
C ASN A 575 26.26 -0.04 -27.25
N VAL A 576 25.56 -0.84 -28.04
CA VAL A 576 24.58 -1.86 -27.62
C VAL A 576 24.98 -3.24 -28.14
N THR A 577 24.74 -4.27 -27.34
CA THR A 577 24.77 -5.67 -27.76
C THR A 577 23.33 -6.17 -27.89
N ALA A 578 22.98 -6.76 -29.06
CA ALA A 578 21.68 -7.40 -29.31
C ALA A 578 21.78 -8.45 -30.40
N THR A 579 20.80 -9.36 -30.52
CA THR A 579 20.78 -10.33 -31.63
C THR A 579 20.39 -9.63 -32.92
N SER A 580 19.22 -9.03 -33.02
CA SER A 580 18.79 -8.34 -34.22
C SER A 580 18.14 -6.99 -33.92
N ILE A 581 18.20 -6.08 -34.91
CA ILE A 581 17.50 -4.81 -34.91
C ILE A 581 16.52 -4.78 -36.07
N TYR A 582 15.28 -4.42 -35.80
CA TYR A 582 14.22 -4.22 -36.79
C TYR A 582 13.71 -2.79 -36.73
N GLY A 583 13.72 -2.07 -37.82
CA GLY A 583 13.16 -0.72 -37.91
C GLY A 583 11.63 -0.68 -37.74
N GLY A 584 10.94 -1.76 -38.11
CA GLY A 584 9.50 -1.98 -37.92
C GLY A 584 9.17 -2.83 -36.69
N GLY A 585 8.00 -3.49 -36.73
CA GLY A 585 7.49 -4.31 -35.63
C GLY A 585 7.74 -5.80 -35.77
N ASN A 586 7.37 -6.56 -34.73
CA ASN A 586 7.32 -8.02 -34.74
C ASN A 586 5.87 -8.47 -34.96
N ALA A 587 5.62 -9.12 -36.12
CA ALA A 587 4.25 -9.47 -36.55
C ALA A 587 3.25 -8.30 -36.45
N ALA A 588 3.72 -7.08 -36.73
CA ALA A 588 2.97 -5.84 -36.54
C ALA A 588 3.24 -4.87 -37.70
N GLU A 589 2.15 -4.25 -38.20
CA GLU A 589 2.24 -3.27 -39.29
C GLU A 589 2.79 -1.94 -38.76
N THR A 590 3.68 -1.31 -39.51
CA THR A 590 4.15 0.06 -39.28
C THR A 590 3.64 0.94 -40.44
N ILE A 591 2.84 1.95 -40.11
CA ILE A 591 2.27 2.90 -41.07
C ILE A 591 3.07 4.19 -40.98
N GLY A 592 3.85 4.49 -42.01
CA GLY A 592 4.74 5.63 -42.10
C GLY A 592 6.21 5.23 -42.22
N ASN A 593 7.08 6.22 -42.25
CA ASN A 593 8.51 6.03 -42.44
C ASN A 593 9.21 5.55 -41.16
N THR A 594 10.24 4.74 -41.32
CA THR A 594 11.13 4.30 -40.26
C THR A 594 12.55 4.78 -40.47
N THR A 595 13.17 5.33 -39.45
CA THR A 595 14.60 5.68 -39.45
C THR A 595 15.29 4.93 -38.31
N THR A 596 16.30 4.12 -38.66
CA THR A 596 17.10 3.35 -37.71
C THR A 596 18.56 3.78 -37.85
N ALA A 597 19.14 4.34 -36.81
CA ALA A 597 20.55 4.71 -36.75
C ALA A 597 21.28 3.82 -35.73
N VAL A 598 22.33 3.12 -36.19
CA VAL A 598 23.11 2.19 -35.37
C VAL A 598 24.57 2.59 -35.41
N SER A 599 25.20 2.74 -34.25
CA SER A 599 26.63 3.05 -34.15
C SER A 599 27.29 2.30 -32.99
N LYS A 600 28.57 1.98 -33.12
CA LYS A 600 29.43 1.36 -32.06
C LYS A 600 28.84 0.11 -31.38
N SER A 601 27.96 -0.62 -32.05
CA SER A 601 27.16 -1.69 -31.46
C SER A 601 27.59 -3.07 -32.00
N SER A 602 27.37 -4.13 -31.18
CA SER A 602 27.60 -5.53 -31.57
C SER A 602 26.25 -6.19 -31.87
N ILE A 603 25.88 -6.28 -33.15
CA ILE A 603 24.57 -6.75 -33.62
C ILE A 603 24.81 -7.82 -34.70
N GLU A 604 24.10 -8.95 -34.64
CA GLU A 604 24.21 -10.00 -35.65
C GLU A 604 23.50 -9.60 -36.97
N ASN A 605 22.27 -9.04 -36.85
CA ASN A 605 21.47 -8.67 -38.02
C ASN A 605 20.78 -7.32 -37.85
N ILE A 606 20.69 -6.53 -38.92
CA ILE A 606 19.96 -5.26 -38.97
C ILE A 606 19.00 -5.28 -40.15
N TYR A 607 17.71 -5.06 -39.85
CA TYR A 607 16.64 -5.01 -40.85
C TYR A 607 15.95 -3.65 -40.83
N GLY A 608 15.81 -2.98 -41.92
CA GLY A 608 15.08 -1.72 -42.07
C GLY A 608 13.56 -1.87 -41.85
N GLY A 609 13.01 -3.06 -42.16
CA GLY A 609 11.59 -3.41 -41.97
C GLY A 609 11.31 -4.14 -40.67
N GLY A 610 10.17 -4.82 -40.60
CA GLY A 610 9.75 -5.60 -39.44
C GLY A 610 10.09 -7.10 -39.59
N ASN A 611 9.85 -7.85 -38.51
CA ASN A 611 9.96 -9.30 -38.46
C ASN A 611 8.58 -9.94 -38.74
N GLY A 612 8.42 -10.53 -39.90
CA GLY A 612 7.22 -11.30 -40.26
C GLY A 612 7.30 -12.70 -39.71
N ALA A 613 6.71 -12.94 -38.53
CA ALA A 613 6.53 -14.29 -38.03
C ALA A 613 5.31 -14.95 -38.72
N GLU A 614 5.44 -16.20 -39.15
CA GLU A 614 4.30 -17.05 -39.50
C GLU A 614 3.49 -17.32 -38.22
N SER A 615 2.47 -16.52 -37.95
CA SER A 615 1.47 -16.87 -36.96
C SER A 615 0.24 -17.40 -37.70
N ILE A 616 0.19 -18.71 -37.86
CA ILE A 616 -1.07 -19.38 -38.16
C ILE A 616 -1.93 -19.25 -36.90
N VAL A 617 -2.80 -18.26 -36.87
CA VAL A 617 -3.92 -18.25 -35.90
C VAL A 617 -4.90 -19.32 -36.40
N SER A 618 -4.91 -20.46 -35.73
CA SER A 618 -5.85 -21.56 -36.01
C SER A 618 -7.30 -21.01 -35.89
N GLY A 619 -7.96 -20.87 -37.04
CA GLY A 619 -9.36 -20.45 -37.15
C GLY A 619 -9.64 -19.27 -38.09
N ASP A 620 -8.65 -18.54 -38.59
CA ASP A 620 -8.86 -17.50 -39.59
C ASP A 620 -8.82 -18.09 -41.01
N THR A 621 -9.99 -18.11 -41.65
CA THR A 621 -10.17 -18.61 -43.02
C THR A 621 -9.89 -17.54 -44.08
N THR A 622 -9.48 -16.31 -43.69
CA THR A 622 -9.28 -15.18 -44.63
C THR A 622 -7.90 -15.12 -45.23
N GLY A 623 -6.93 -15.91 -44.75
CA GLY A 623 -5.60 -16.02 -45.37
C GLY A 623 -4.75 -14.74 -45.37
N GLU A 624 -5.14 -13.74 -44.57
CA GLU A 624 -4.30 -12.57 -44.36
C GLU A 624 -3.17 -12.93 -43.38
N GLN A 625 -2.00 -13.19 -43.95
CA GLN A 625 -0.75 -13.29 -43.22
C GLN A 625 -0.55 -11.96 -42.48
N ASN A 626 -0.35 -11.99 -41.14
CA ASN A 626 0.13 -10.85 -40.39
C ASN A 626 1.56 -10.54 -40.78
N LEU A 627 1.70 -9.85 -41.91
CA LEU A 627 2.98 -9.39 -42.44
C LEU A 627 3.40 -8.19 -41.58
N ALA A 628 4.61 -8.24 -41.02
CA ALA A 628 5.26 -7.09 -40.37
C ALA A 628 5.64 -6.05 -41.48
N LYS A 629 4.61 -5.49 -42.09
CA LYS A 629 4.69 -4.60 -43.24
C LYS A 629 5.05 -3.19 -42.75
N VAL A 630 5.95 -2.53 -43.43
CA VAL A 630 6.19 -1.09 -43.32
C VAL A 630 5.56 -0.42 -44.53
N ASN A 631 4.51 0.39 -44.28
CA ASN A 631 3.81 1.17 -45.31
C ASN A 631 4.43 2.58 -45.43
N GLY A 632 5.68 2.65 -45.75
CA GLY A 632 6.46 3.88 -45.89
C GLY A 632 7.89 3.55 -46.26
N ASN A 633 8.76 4.55 -46.23
CA ASN A 633 10.18 4.38 -46.49
C ASN A 633 10.91 3.85 -45.25
N THR A 634 11.87 2.98 -45.44
CA THR A 634 12.80 2.56 -44.39
C THR A 634 14.17 3.16 -44.66
N THR A 635 14.75 3.81 -43.67
CA THR A 635 16.12 4.34 -43.75
C THR A 635 16.93 3.71 -42.62
N THR A 636 18.03 3.04 -42.97
CA THR A 636 18.96 2.46 -42.00
C THR A 636 20.33 3.08 -42.18
N ILE A 637 20.91 3.63 -41.14
CA ILE A 637 22.21 4.27 -41.09
C ILE A 637 23.08 3.47 -40.12
N VAL A 638 24.24 3.01 -40.57
CA VAL A 638 25.20 2.28 -39.70
C VAL A 638 26.52 3.04 -39.76
N GLU A 639 27.06 3.44 -38.58
CA GLU A 639 28.29 4.25 -38.41
C GLU A 639 29.32 3.53 -37.52
#